data_6ce60be8dd4b7c2d03918e734ed1fb85
#
_entry.id   6ce60be8dd4b7c2d03918e734ed1fb85
#
_cell.length_a   1.000
_cell.length_b   1.000
_cell.length_c   1.000
_cell.angle_alpha   90.00
_cell.angle_beta   90.00
_cell.angle_gamma   90.00
#
_symmetry.space_group_name_H-M   'P 1'
#
loop_
_entity.id
_entity.type
_entity.pdbx_description
1 polymer ?
#
loop_
_entity_poly.entity_id
_entity_poly.type
_entity_poly.pdbx_seq_one_letter_code
_entity_poly.pdbx_strand_id
1 'polypeptide(L)'
;MKHSIVSGLMVSTLSVCFAAPVPPDDGKLRIICFGAHPDDCEIQAGGVATMWAAKGHHVKLVSVTNGDIGHWREAGGPLARRRKAEAEHADQILGVTCEVLDIHDGELLPTIENRRLITRLIREWKADVVLSPRPNDYHPDHRYTGVLVQDAAYMVTVPFFCPDTPYLKRNPVFLYYPDSFQKPNAFQPDVAVSIDSVIQKKLEALDALESQFYEGGANGSADSIPSEPAKQRERHNQVRGFFEKRYEDQATRFRSKLAEFYGQEKGNAVRYAEAFELCEYGRHPDSAELKKLFPFFGE
;
A
#
# COMPACT_ATOMS: atom_id res chain seq x y z
N MET A 1 -12.97 -27.18 -59.46
CA MET A 1 -12.70 -27.09 -58.03
C MET A 1 -12.17 -25.72 -57.73
N LYS A 2 -13.01 -24.82 -57.16
CA LYS A 2 -12.60 -23.44 -56.79
C LYS A 2 -12.34 -23.45 -55.28
N HIS A 3 -11.10 -23.20 -54.86
CA HIS A 3 -10.74 -23.05 -53.45
C HIS A 3 -10.90 -21.58 -53.07
N SER A 4 -11.87 -21.27 -52.22
CA SER A 4 -12.01 -19.96 -51.59
C SER A 4 -11.14 -19.94 -50.35
N ILE A 5 -10.15 -19.04 -50.34
CA ILE A 5 -9.34 -18.73 -49.17
C ILE A 5 -10.10 -17.63 -48.39
N VAL A 6 -10.58 -17.96 -47.21
CA VAL A 6 -11.13 -16.98 -46.25
C VAL A 6 -9.99 -16.45 -45.40
N SER A 7 -9.58 -15.19 -45.67
CA SER A 7 -8.60 -14.49 -44.85
C SER A 7 -9.30 -13.93 -43.63
N GLY A 8 -9.08 -14.53 -42.46
CA GLY A 8 -9.56 -14.04 -41.19
C GLY A 8 -8.67 -12.86 -40.71
N LEU A 9 -9.27 -11.69 -40.64
CA LEU A 9 -8.62 -10.47 -40.06
C LEU A 9 -8.62 -10.65 -38.55
N MET A 10 -7.45 -10.92 -37.95
CA MET A 10 -7.26 -10.86 -36.51
C MET A 10 -7.20 -9.38 -36.08
N VAL A 11 -8.28 -8.88 -35.48
CA VAL A 11 -8.28 -7.58 -34.82
C VAL A 11 -7.62 -7.75 -33.45
N SER A 12 -6.37 -7.35 -33.34
CA SER A 12 -5.66 -7.25 -32.08
C SER A 12 -6.19 -6.01 -31.33
N THR A 13 -7.00 -6.23 -30.31
CA THR A 13 -7.39 -5.18 -29.37
C THR A 13 -6.20 -4.87 -28.47
N LEU A 14 -5.50 -3.76 -28.73
CA LEU A 14 -4.57 -3.16 -27.79
C LEU A 14 -5.39 -2.76 -26.55
N SER A 15 -5.18 -3.46 -25.41
CA SER A 15 -5.61 -2.97 -24.10
C SER A 15 -4.76 -1.77 -23.76
N VAL A 16 -5.33 -0.58 -23.93
CA VAL A 16 -4.74 0.66 -23.40
C VAL A 16 -4.98 0.63 -21.91
N CYS A 17 -3.93 0.39 -21.13
CA CYS A 17 -3.94 0.64 -19.69
C CYS A 17 -4.10 2.15 -19.48
N PHE A 18 -5.30 2.59 -19.14
CA PHE A 18 -5.51 3.96 -18.67
C PHE A 18 -4.93 4.08 -17.27
N ALA A 19 -3.92 4.92 -17.11
CA ALA A 19 -3.48 5.38 -15.79
C ALA A 19 -4.70 5.97 -15.06
N ALA A 20 -4.81 5.72 -13.75
CA ALA A 20 -5.89 6.26 -12.96
C ALA A 20 -5.95 7.80 -13.11
N PRO A 21 -7.14 8.39 -13.29
CA PRO A 21 -7.27 9.82 -13.52
C PRO A 21 -6.66 10.62 -12.37
N VAL A 22 -5.92 11.68 -12.70
CA VAL A 22 -5.36 12.61 -11.71
C VAL A 22 -6.52 13.26 -10.96
N PRO A 23 -6.52 13.27 -9.61
CA PRO A 23 -7.59 13.89 -8.84
C PRO A 23 -7.74 15.38 -9.14
N PRO A 24 -8.97 15.93 -9.03
CA PRO A 24 -9.22 17.35 -9.23
C PRO A 24 -8.49 18.21 -8.18
N ASP A 25 -8.25 19.47 -8.49
CA ASP A 25 -7.72 20.46 -7.53
C ASP A 25 -8.88 21.06 -6.71
N ASP A 26 -9.28 20.31 -5.69
CA ASP A 26 -10.46 20.56 -4.84
C ASP A 26 -10.10 20.90 -3.38
N GLY A 27 -8.81 21.13 -3.12
CA GLY A 27 -8.30 21.44 -1.77
C GLY A 27 -8.23 20.22 -0.84
N LYS A 28 -8.48 19.01 -1.36
CA LYS A 28 -8.32 17.76 -0.62
C LYS A 28 -6.86 17.29 -0.63
N LEU A 29 -6.48 16.57 0.42
CA LEU A 29 -5.17 15.92 0.46
C LEU A 29 -5.09 14.81 -0.58
N ARG A 30 -3.89 14.62 -1.12
CA ARG A 30 -3.54 13.55 -2.03
C ARG A 30 -2.48 12.67 -1.38
N ILE A 31 -2.89 11.47 -1.02
CA ILE A 31 -2.06 10.48 -0.35
C ILE A 31 -1.69 9.40 -1.37
N ILE A 32 -0.43 9.02 -1.46
CA ILE A 32 0.02 7.87 -2.24
C ILE A 32 0.81 6.93 -1.35
N CYS A 33 0.43 5.66 -1.36
CA CYS A 33 1.05 4.59 -0.59
C CYS A 33 1.75 3.62 -1.54
N PHE A 34 3.00 3.30 -1.28
CA PHE A 34 3.75 2.29 -2.04
C PHE A 34 3.96 1.05 -1.20
N GLY A 35 3.54 -0.09 -1.73
CA GLY A 35 3.90 -1.43 -1.27
C GLY A 35 4.77 -2.12 -2.32
N ALA A 36 5.53 -3.13 -1.94
CA ALA A 36 6.26 -3.94 -2.91
C ALA A 36 5.31 -4.90 -3.66
N HIS A 37 4.36 -5.50 -2.95
CA HIS A 37 3.45 -6.51 -3.48
C HIS A 37 1.97 -6.12 -3.32
N PRO A 38 1.05 -6.75 -4.09
CA PRO A 38 -0.40 -6.56 -3.95
C PRO A 38 -0.92 -7.17 -2.63
N ASP A 39 -0.77 -6.45 -1.52
CA ASP A 39 -1.23 -6.70 -0.15
C ASP A 39 -0.55 -5.76 0.87
N ASP A 40 0.66 -5.25 0.56
CA ASP A 40 1.46 -4.48 1.52
C ASP A 40 0.79 -3.20 1.98
N CYS A 41 0.23 -2.42 1.05
CA CYS A 41 -0.42 -1.15 1.38
C CYS A 41 -1.66 -1.38 2.25
N GLU A 42 -2.45 -2.40 1.91
CA GLU A 42 -3.68 -2.78 2.60
C GLU A 42 -3.37 -3.23 4.03
N ILE A 43 -2.29 -4.02 4.22
CA ILE A 43 -1.80 -4.41 5.55
C ILE A 43 -1.32 -3.20 6.34
N GLN A 44 -0.49 -2.34 5.73
CA GLN A 44 0.28 -1.34 6.47
C GLN A 44 -0.49 -0.04 6.72
N ALA A 45 -1.39 0.35 5.80
CA ALA A 45 -2.07 1.65 5.83
C ALA A 45 -3.57 1.58 5.48
N GLY A 46 -4.16 0.41 5.27
CA GLY A 46 -5.56 0.27 4.83
C GLY A 46 -6.58 0.92 5.77
N GLY A 47 -6.31 0.97 7.07
CA GLY A 47 -7.16 1.64 8.05
C GLY A 47 -7.15 3.16 7.85
N VAL A 48 -5.99 3.81 7.88
CA VAL A 48 -5.88 5.26 7.66
C VAL A 48 -6.29 5.66 6.24
N ALA A 49 -6.01 4.81 5.23
CA ALA A 49 -6.44 5.02 3.85
C ALA A 49 -7.97 5.12 3.76
N THR A 50 -8.69 4.21 4.41
CA THR A 50 -10.15 4.27 4.54
C THR A 50 -10.64 5.54 5.24
N MET A 51 -9.96 5.95 6.32
CA MET A 51 -10.33 7.16 7.06
C MET A 51 -10.12 8.43 6.24
N TRP A 52 -9.02 8.54 5.48
CA TRP A 52 -8.80 9.64 4.54
C TRP A 52 -9.87 9.66 3.44
N ALA A 53 -10.14 8.51 2.81
CA ALA A 53 -11.15 8.40 1.76
C ALA A 53 -12.55 8.79 2.27
N ALA A 54 -12.93 8.38 3.49
CA ALA A 54 -14.19 8.74 4.12
C ALA A 54 -14.33 10.27 4.36
N LYS A 55 -13.21 11.00 4.49
CA LYS A 55 -13.19 12.47 4.58
C LYS A 55 -13.12 13.15 3.20
N GLY A 56 -13.19 12.39 2.12
CA GLY A 56 -13.14 12.86 0.73
C GLY A 56 -11.74 13.23 0.26
N HIS A 57 -10.69 12.78 0.94
CA HIS A 57 -9.31 12.88 0.46
C HIS A 57 -9.03 11.84 -0.62
N HIS A 58 -8.07 12.12 -1.50
CA HIS A 58 -7.69 11.23 -2.58
C HIS A 58 -6.57 10.31 -2.12
N VAL A 59 -6.82 9.01 -2.13
CA VAL A 59 -5.83 7.99 -1.72
C VAL A 59 -5.59 7.03 -2.88
N LYS A 60 -4.31 6.76 -3.16
CA LYS A 60 -3.87 5.73 -4.12
C LYS A 60 -2.96 4.75 -3.42
N LEU A 61 -3.23 3.45 -3.56
CA LEU A 61 -2.37 2.36 -3.18
C LEU A 61 -1.67 1.83 -4.42
N VAL A 62 -0.34 1.70 -4.37
CA VAL A 62 0.50 1.26 -5.49
C VAL A 62 1.31 0.04 -5.07
N SER A 63 1.12 -1.07 -5.75
CA SER A 63 2.04 -2.21 -5.67
C SER A 63 3.10 -2.08 -6.74
N VAL A 64 4.37 -2.07 -6.34
CA VAL A 64 5.49 -1.85 -7.27
C VAL A 64 5.80 -3.10 -8.10
N THR A 65 5.49 -4.30 -7.58
CA THR A 65 5.57 -5.55 -8.33
C THR A 65 4.18 -6.17 -8.52
N ASN A 66 4.06 -7.10 -9.47
CA ASN A 66 2.80 -7.76 -9.79
C ASN A 66 2.52 -9.02 -8.95
N GLY A 67 3.46 -9.45 -8.10
CA GLY A 67 3.32 -10.58 -7.20
C GLY A 67 3.23 -11.95 -7.86
N ASP A 68 3.74 -12.10 -9.08
CA ASP A 68 3.53 -13.27 -9.95
C ASP A 68 4.29 -14.54 -9.54
N ILE A 69 5.12 -14.50 -8.50
CA ILE A 69 5.76 -15.69 -7.90
C ILE A 69 5.42 -15.86 -6.40
N GLY A 70 4.56 -15.00 -5.86
CA GLY A 70 4.22 -14.98 -4.43
C GLY A 70 3.19 -16.02 -4.00
N HIS A 71 3.13 -17.23 -4.63
CA HIS A 71 2.21 -18.29 -4.23
C HIS A 71 2.84 -19.68 -4.38
N TRP A 72 2.53 -20.59 -3.43
CA TRP A 72 3.16 -21.92 -3.37
C TRP A 72 2.80 -22.86 -4.52
N ARG A 73 1.69 -22.62 -5.24
CA ARG A 73 1.18 -23.50 -6.29
C ARG A 73 0.99 -22.80 -7.64
N GLU A 74 0.78 -21.50 -7.64
CA GLU A 74 0.50 -20.71 -8.84
C GLU A 74 1.66 -19.73 -9.11
N ALA A 75 1.92 -19.42 -10.39
CA ALA A 75 2.96 -18.46 -10.76
C ALA A 75 2.69 -17.81 -12.13
N GLY A 76 3.47 -16.77 -12.43
CA GLY A 76 3.47 -16.06 -13.70
C GLY A 76 2.19 -15.26 -13.96
N GLY A 77 1.90 -15.00 -15.24
CA GLY A 77 0.77 -14.16 -15.65
C GLY A 77 -0.60 -14.54 -15.09
N PRO A 78 -0.97 -15.81 -14.89
CA PRO A 78 -2.21 -16.18 -14.21
C PRO A 78 -2.27 -15.65 -12.78
N LEU A 79 -1.21 -15.82 -11.98
CA LEU A 79 -1.14 -15.34 -10.61
C LEU A 79 -1.10 -13.82 -10.56
N ALA A 80 -0.31 -13.15 -11.41
CA ALA A 80 -0.29 -11.69 -11.49
C ALA A 80 -1.68 -11.09 -11.72
N ARG A 81 -2.45 -11.66 -12.67
CA ARG A 81 -3.83 -11.19 -12.90
C ARG A 81 -4.75 -11.44 -11.72
N ARG A 82 -4.61 -12.58 -11.06
CA ARG A 82 -5.39 -12.93 -9.87
C ARG A 82 -5.10 -11.95 -8.73
N ARG A 83 -3.83 -11.75 -8.38
CA ARG A 83 -3.42 -10.84 -7.30
C ARG A 83 -3.80 -9.39 -7.57
N LYS A 84 -3.70 -8.97 -8.84
CA LYS A 84 -4.20 -7.65 -9.24
C LYS A 84 -5.71 -7.52 -9.01
N ALA A 85 -6.51 -8.50 -9.39
CA ALA A 85 -7.95 -8.47 -9.18
C ALA A 85 -8.32 -8.51 -7.69
N GLU A 86 -7.59 -9.26 -6.87
CA GLU A 86 -7.74 -9.29 -5.41
C GLU A 86 -7.43 -7.92 -4.80
N ALA A 87 -6.32 -7.27 -5.18
CA ALA A 87 -5.96 -5.92 -4.72
C ALA A 87 -6.98 -4.87 -5.17
N GLU A 88 -7.41 -4.89 -6.44
CA GLU A 88 -8.47 -3.99 -6.94
C GLU A 88 -9.78 -4.14 -6.14
N HIS A 89 -10.15 -5.36 -5.76
CA HIS A 89 -11.33 -5.61 -4.91
C HIS A 89 -11.11 -5.10 -3.47
N ALA A 90 -9.95 -5.37 -2.88
CA ALA A 90 -9.61 -4.87 -1.55
C ALA A 90 -9.65 -3.33 -1.49
N ASP A 91 -9.07 -2.66 -2.49
CA ASP A 91 -9.01 -1.22 -2.57
C ASP A 91 -10.39 -0.58 -2.85
N GLN A 92 -11.24 -1.28 -3.60
CA GLN A 92 -12.64 -0.89 -3.75
C GLN A 92 -13.39 -0.95 -2.41
N ILE A 93 -13.16 -1.98 -1.59
CA ILE A 93 -13.72 -2.05 -0.23
C ILE A 93 -13.21 -0.88 0.62
N LEU A 94 -11.92 -0.57 0.59
CA LEU A 94 -11.33 0.56 1.33
C LEU A 94 -11.85 1.92 0.83
N GLY A 95 -12.30 2.01 -0.42
CA GLY A 95 -12.76 3.24 -1.07
C GLY A 95 -11.62 4.08 -1.63
N VAL A 96 -10.55 3.44 -2.09
CA VAL A 96 -9.32 4.07 -2.59
C VAL A 96 -9.03 3.66 -4.04
N THR A 97 -8.02 4.28 -4.65
CA THR A 97 -7.57 3.96 -6.01
C THR A 97 -6.46 2.92 -5.95
N CYS A 98 -6.59 1.85 -6.75
CA CYS A 98 -5.59 0.79 -6.89
C CYS A 98 -4.71 0.99 -8.13
N GLU A 99 -3.41 0.71 -8.01
CA GLU A 99 -2.50 0.57 -9.14
C GLU A 99 -1.48 -0.54 -8.85
N VAL A 100 -1.43 -1.57 -9.70
CA VAL A 100 -0.45 -2.64 -9.64
C VAL A 100 0.45 -2.53 -10.86
N LEU A 101 1.76 -2.25 -10.64
CA LEU A 101 2.74 -2.14 -11.70
C LEU A 101 3.16 -3.53 -12.20
N ASP A 102 3.64 -3.60 -13.45
CA ASP A 102 3.99 -4.87 -14.10
C ASP A 102 5.51 -5.14 -14.02
N ILE A 103 6.04 -5.12 -12.78
CA ILE A 103 7.41 -5.55 -12.48
C ILE A 103 7.31 -6.94 -11.84
N HIS A 104 8.15 -7.90 -12.26
CA HIS A 104 8.16 -9.24 -11.70
C HIS A 104 8.51 -9.22 -10.21
N ASP A 105 7.77 -10.00 -9.43
CA ASP A 105 8.01 -10.22 -8.01
C ASP A 105 9.38 -10.87 -7.80
N GLY A 106 10.18 -10.35 -6.86
CA GLY A 106 11.54 -10.77 -6.59
C GLY A 106 12.60 -10.13 -7.50
N GLU A 107 12.22 -9.36 -8.51
CA GLU A 107 13.14 -8.78 -9.51
C GLU A 107 13.21 -7.23 -9.46
N LEU A 108 12.57 -6.59 -8.49
CA LEU A 108 12.66 -5.14 -8.35
C LEU A 108 14.10 -4.72 -8.03
N LEU A 109 14.67 -3.83 -8.85
CA LEU A 109 15.97 -3.22 -8.64
C LEU A 109 15.84 -1.68 -8.57
N PRO A 110 16.71 -0.97 -7.81
CA PRO A 110 16.70 0.49 -7.74
C PRO A 110 17.41 1.12 -8.96
N THR A 111 16.93 0.77 -10.17
CA THR A 111 17.45 1.32 -11.42
C THR A 111 16.98 2.77 -11.63
N ILE A 112 17.60 3.46 -12.60
CA ILE A 112 17.20 4.81 -12.97
C ILE A 112 15.78 4.84 -13.58
N GLU A 113 15.40 3.78 -14.29
CA GLU A 113 14.07 3.62 -14.89
C GLU A 113 13.02 3.52 -13.79
N ASN A 114 13.23 2.68 -12.78
CA ASN A 114 12.32 2.51 -11.66
C ASN A 114 12.26 3.78 -10.78
N ARG A 115 13.40 4.47 -10.57
CA ARG A 115 13.41 5.78 -9.89
C ARG A 115 12.58 6.81 -10.65
N ARG A 116 12.68 6.87 -11.98
CA ARG A 116 11.85 7.75 -12.81
C ARG A 116 10.38 7.38 -12.72
N LEU A 117 10.05 6.10 -12.72
CA LEU A 117 8.68 5.60 -12.60
C LEU A 117 8.05 6.06 -11.29
N ILE A 118 8.68 5.80 -10.14
CA ILE A 118 8.19 6.23 -8.83
C ILE A 118 8.07 7.75 -8.74
N THR A 119 9.07 8.49 -9.26
CA THR A 119 9.04 9.96 -9.28
C THR A 119 7.84 10.49 -10.08
N ARG A 120 7.54 9.91 -11.27
CA ARG A 120 6.37 10.29 -12.07
C ARG A 120 5.07 10.02 -11.34
N LEU A 121 4.90 8.85 -10.76
CA LEU A 121 3.69 8.49 -10.00
C LEU A 121 3.39 9.50 -8.89
N ILE A 122 4.40 9.89 -8.11
CA ILE A 122 4.25 10.89 -7.05
C ILE A 122 3.88 12.27 -7.62
N ARG A 123 4.52 12.69 -8.72
CA ARG A 123 4.26 13.97 -9.39
C ARG A 123 2.88 14.04 -10.03
N GLU A 124 2.48 13.01 -10.76
CA GLU A 124 1.18 12.90 -11.43
C GLU A 124 0.04 12.91 -10.43
N TRP A 125 0.22 12.19 -9.29
CA TRP A 125 -0.72 12.23 -8.19
C TRP A 125 -0.74 13.58 -7.47
N LYS A 126 0.29 14.43 -7.63
CA LYS A 126 0.53 15.68 -6.89
C LYS A 126 0.47 15.43 -5.38
N ALA A 127 1.15 14.42 -4.90
CA ALA A 127 1.05 13.94 -3.54
C ALA A 127 1.38 15.01 -2.49
N ASP A 128 0.61 15.04 -1.40
CA ASP A 128 0.90 15.77 -0.17
C ASP A 128 1.61 14.86 0.85
N VAL A 129 1.22 13.58 0.83
CA VAL A 129 1.76 12.53 1.72
C VAL A 129 2.13 11.31 0.88
N VAL A 130 3.31 10.76 1.14
CA VAL A 130 3.83 9.54 0.54
C VAL A 130 4.17 8.55 1.64
N LEU A 131 3.65 7.33 1.54
CA LEU A 131 3.91 6.23 2.47
C LEU A 131 4.67 5.10 1.76
N SER A 132 5.62 4.46 2.44
CA SER A 132 6.41 3.35 1.87
C SER A 132 7.01 2.43 2.93
N PRO A 133 7.52 1.24 2.55
CA PRO A 133 8.40 0.46 3.40
C PRO A 133 9.67 1.27 3.75
N ARG A 134 10.33 0.86 4.84
CA ARG A 134 11.70 1.34 5.17
C ARG A 134 12.71 0.69 4.22
N PRO A 135 13.86 1.35 3.93
CA PRO A 135 14.94 0.73 3.15
C PRO A 135 15.65 -0.45 3.83
N ASN A 136 15.20 -0.84 5.01
CA ASN A 136 15.73 -1.93 5.80
C ASN A 136 14.61 -2.95 6.09
N ASP A 137 14.55 -4.01 5.31
CA ASP A 137 13.53 -5.04 5.38
C ASP A 137 14.13 -6.41 4.99
N TYR A 138 13.45 -7.52 5.33
CA TYR A 138 13.91 -8.88 4.96
C TYR A 138 13.74 -9.14 3.47
N HIS A 139 12.69 -8.61 2.82
CA HIS A 139 12.42 -8.85 1.41
C HIS A 139 13.17 -7.85 0.52
N PRO A 140 13.85 -8.28 -0.56
CA PRO A 140 14.55 -7.38 -1.47
C PRO A 140 13.62 -6.32 -2.06
N ASP A 141 12.43 -6.70 -2.54
CA ASP A 141 11.49 -5.76 -3.15
C ASP A 141 10.95 -4.73 -2.15
N HIS A 142 10.74 -5.08 -0.89
CA HIS A 142 10.41 -4.11 0.16
C HIS A 142 11.52 -3.09 0.33
N ARG A 143 12.78 -3.57 0.45
CA ARG A 143 13.93 -2.66 0.57
C ARG A 143 14.04 -1.73 -0.62
N TYR A 144 13.95 -2.28 -1.85
CA TYR A 144 14.11 -1.48 -3.05
C TYR A 144 12.92 -0.56 -3.32
N THR A 145 11.71 -0.93 -2.94
CA THR A 145 10.58 0.01 -2.90
C THR A 145 10.89 1.18 -1.96
N GLY A 146 11.34 0.89 -0.73
CA GLY A 146 11.76 1.91 0.22
C GLY A 146 12.87 2.81 -0.30
N VAL A 147 13.93 2.24 -0.90
CA VAL A 147 15.04 3.00 -1.51
C VAL A 147 14.55 3.88 -2.67
N LEU A 148 13.73 3.35 -3.57
CA LEU A 148 13.22 4.10 -4.73
C LEU A 148 12.32 5.28 -4.31
N VAL A 149 11.46 5.07 -3.31
CA VAL A 149 10.61 6.14 -2.76
C VAL A 149 11.46 7.17 -2.00
N GLN A 150 12.44 6.73 -1.22
CA GLN A 150 13.39 7.61 -0.53
C GLN A 150 14.20 8.46 -1.52
N ASP A 151 14.71 7.87 -2.60
CA ASP A 151 15.39 8.59 -3.68
C ASP A 151 14.44 9.63 -4.34
N ALA A 152 13.17 9.27 -4.53
CA ALA A 152 12.18 10.17 -5.12
C ALA A 152 11.90 11.39 -4.25
N ALA A 153 12.10 11.32 -2.93
CA ALA A 153 11.85 12.44 -2.01
C ALA A 153 12.64 13.71 -2.36
N TYR A 154 13.82 13.58 -2.94
CA TYR A 154 14.54 14.71 -3.52
C TYR A 154 14.11 14.99 -4.97
N MET A 155 13.97 13.93 -5.78
CA MET A 155 13.79 14.05 -7.22
C MET A 155 12.45 14.65 -7.65
N VAL A 156 11.39 14.53 -6.85
CA VAL A 156 10.05 15.06 -7.20
C VAL A 156 10.03 16.57 -7.40
N THR A 157 10.98 17.31 -6.81
CA THR A 157 11.10 18.76 -6.92
C THR A 157 12.17 19.22 -7.92
N VAL A 158 12.93 18.31 -8.53
CA VAL A 158 14.02 18.62 -9.46
C VAL A 158 13.47 18.80 -10.89
N PRO A 159 13.45 20.01 -11.48
CA PRO A 159 12.73 20.29 -12.74
C PRO A 159 13.17 19.43 -13.93
N PHE A 160 14.48 19.19 -14.06
CA PHE A 160 15.04 18.46 -15.20
C PHE A 160 15.16 16.95 -15.01
N PHE A 161 14.75 16.42 -13.84
CA PHE A 161 14.52 15.01 -13.68
C PHE A 161 13.09 14.68 -14.09
N CYS A 162 12.87 13.77 -15.05
CA CYS A 162 11.57 13.50 -15.69
C CYS A 162 10.88 14.79 -16.20
N PRO A 163 11.47 15.52 -17.16
CA PRO A 163 10.95 16.81 -17.63
C PRO A 163 9.61 16.71 -18.39
N ASP A 164 9.23 15.50 -18.75
CA ASP A 164 7.93 15.12 -19.32
C ASP A 164 6.76 15.19 -18.31
N THR A 165 7.08 15.21 -17.00
CA THR A 165 6.09 15.28 -15.93
C THR A 165 6.38 16.50 -15.04
N PRO A 166 5.42 17.43 -14.84
CA PRO A 166 5.64 18.64 -14.05
C PRO A 166 6.18 18.33 -12.64
N TYR A 167 7.27 19.00 -12.25
CA TYR A 167 7.83 18.86 -10.92
C TYR A 167 6.92 19.48 -9.84
N LEU A 168 7.02 18.97 -8.62
CA LEU A 168 6.27 19.50 -7.48
C LEU A 168 6.95 20.76 -6.95
N LYS A 169 6.18 21.83 -6.78
CA LYS A 169 6.66 23.08 -6.19
C LYS A 169 6.85 22.99 -4.68
N ARG A 170 6.11 22.11 -4.03
CA ARG A 170 6.19 21.80 -2.59
C ARG A 170 6.46 20.31 -2.45
N ASN A 171 7.48 19.97 -1.67
CA ASN A 171 7.82 18.58 -1.43
C ASN A 171 6.75 17.92 -0.53
N PRO A 172 6.29 16.69 -0.84
CA PRO A 172 5.44 15.90 0.05
C PRO A 172 6.09 15.62 1.41
N VAL A 173 5.28 15.21 2.37
CA VAL A 173 5.76 14.52 3.58
C VAL A 173 5.88 13.03 3.26
N PHE A 174 7.06 12.48 3.49
CA PHE A 174 7.34 11.04 3.31
C PHE A 174 7.34 10.35 4.67
N LEU A 175 6.67 9.20 4.75
CA LEU A 175 6.60 8.40 5.97
C LEU A 175 6.82 6.92 5.65
N TYR A 176 7.33 6.20 6.64
CA TYR A 176 7.55 4.76 6.59
C TYR A 176 6.50 3.99 7.36
N TYR A 177 6.19 2.79 6.88
CA TYR A 177 5.41 1.79 7.59
C TYR A 177 6.16 1.20 8.78
N PRO A 178 5.44 0.71 9.80
CA PRO A 178 6.06 0.04 10.92
C PRO A 178 6.61 -1.33 10.53
N ASP A 179 7.76 -1.66 11.08
CA ASP A 179 8.36 -2.99 11.03
C ASP A 179 8.86 -3.43 12.42
N SER A 180 9.46 -4.61 12.49
CA SER A 180 10.04 -5.17 13.71
C SER A 180 11.57 -5.22 13.69
N PHE A 181 12.21 -4.70 12.64
CA PHE A 181 13.66 -4.75 12.49
C PHE A 181 14.33 -3.74 13.44
N GLN A 182 15.44 -4.19 14.05
CA GLN A 182 16.16 -3.38 15.04
C GLN A 182 17.45 -2.76 14.49
N LYS A 183 17.93 -3.23 13.34
CA LYS A 183 19.18 -2.78 12.74
C LYS A 183 18.95 -2.27 11.31
N PRO A 184 19.62 -1.19 10.88
CA PRO A 184 20.52 -0.35 11.68
C PRO A 184 19.82 0.44 12.79
N ASN A 185 18.55 0.82 12.61
CA ASN A 185 17.73 1.57 13.57
C ASN A 185 16.36 0.92 13.73
N ALA A 186 15.88 0.82 14.96
CA ALA A 186 14.51 0.39 15.24
C ALA A 186 13.50 1.44 14.74
N PHE A 187 12.32 0.98 14.30
CA PHE A 187 11.20 1.86 13.95
C PHE A 187 10.76 2.70 15.15
N GLN A 188 10.64 4.01 14.95
CA GLN A 188 10.19 4.97 15.95
C GLN A 188 9.02 5.80 15.40
N PRO A 189 7.79 5.63 15.90
CA PRO A 189 6.64 6.32 15.35
C PRO A 189 6.67 7.81 15.63
N ASP A 190 6.47 8.63 14.63
CA ASP A 190 6.17 10.06 14.75
C ASP A 190 4.67 10.30 14.86
N VAL A 191 3.86 9.43 14.28
CA VAL A 191 2.40 9.47 14.39
C VAL A 191 1.83 8.06 14.58
N ALA A 192 0.81 7.94 15.44
CA ALA A 192 0.02 6.73 15.61
C ALA A 192 -1.47 7.09 15.58
N VAL A 193 -2.25 6.32 14.83
CA VAL A 193 -3.66 6.58 14.55
C VAL A 193 -4.51 5.41 15.00
N SER A 194 -5.57 5.68 15.76
CA SER A 194 -6.61 4.69 16.06
C SER A 194 -7.36 4.32 14.77
N ILE A 195 -7.48 3.03 14.52
CA ILE A 195 -8.30 2.48 13.43
C ILE A 195 -9.51 1.70 13.95
N ASP A 196 -9.89 1.91 15.21
CA ASP A 196 -10.99 1.20 15.87
C ASP A 196 -12.30 1.34 15.07
N SER A 197 -12.59 2.53 14.55
CA SER A 197 -13.80 2.81 13.79
C SER A 197 -13.88 2.13 12.42
N VAL A 198 -12.74 1.70 11.87
CA VAL A 198 -12.63 1.13 10.51
C VAL A 198 -12.04 -0.26 10.46
N ILE A 199 -11.72 -0.87 11.61
CA ILE A 199 -11.06 -2.17 11.66
C ILE A 199 -11.82 -3.27 10.89
N GLN A 200 -13.15 -3.31 11.00
CA GLN A 200 -13.94 -4.31 10.27
C GLN A 200 -13.83 -4.14 8.77
N LYS A 201 -13.89 -2.91 8.27
CA LYS A 201 -13.72 -2.61 6.85
C LYS A 201 -12.34 -2.95 6.34
N LYS A 202 -11.30 -2.70 7.16
CA LYS A 202 -9.93 -3.11 6.86
C LYS A 202 -9.82 -4.64 6.79
N LEU A 203 -10.41 -5.37 7.72
CA LEU A 203 -10.40 -6.83 7.70
C LEU A 203 -11.15 -7.40 6.50
N GLU A 204 -12.28 -6.81 6.09
CA GLU A 204 -13.00 -7.18 4.87
C GLU A 204 -12.13 -6.99 3.62
N ALA A 205 -11.35 -5.91 3.55
CA ALA A 205 -10.41 -5.70 2.44
C ALA A 205 -9.28 -6.75 2.43
N LEU A 206 -8.74 -7.09 3.61
CA LEU A 206 -7.74 -8.16 3.72
C LEU A 206 -8.32 -9.54 3.37
N ASP A 207 -9.61 -9.80 3.66
CA ASP A 207 -10.28 -11.03 3.25
C ASP A 207 -10.32 -11.20 1.72
N ALA A 208 -10.34 -10.10 0.95
CA ALA A 208 -10.31 -10.14 -0.50
C ALA A 208 -8.97 -10.60 -1.10
N LEU A 209 -7.89 -10.59 -0.32
CA LEU A 209 -6.54 -11.01 -0.72
C LEU A 209 -6.34 -12.53 -0.47
N GLU A 210 -7.23 -13.33 -1.05
CA GLU A 210 -7.39 -14.76 -0.75
C GLU A 210 -6.11 -15.56 -1.02
N SER A 211 -5.45 -15.34 -2.17
CA SER A 211 -4.24 -16.06 -2.56
C SER A 211 -3.11 -15.91 -1.52
N GLN A 212 -3.04 -14.78 -0.82
CA GLN A 212 -1.98 -14.48 0.13
C GLN A 212 -2.32 -14.97 1.54
N PHE A 213 -3.53 -14.70 2.03
CA PHE A 213 -3.82 -14.90 3.44
C PHE A 213 -4.52 -16.23 3.74
N TYR A 214 -5.44 -16.63 2.87
CA TYR A 214 -6.17 -17.89 3.05
C TYR A 214 -5.45 -19.07 2.45
N GLU A 215 -4.88 -18.92 1.28
CA GLU A 215 -4.09 -19.95 0.62
C GLU A 215 -2.62 -20.00 1.07
N GLY A 216 -2.16 -18.95 1.80
CA GLY A 216 -0.86 -18.89 2.47
C GLY A 216 0.28 -18.33 1.63
N GLY A 217 0.00 -17.74 0.46
CA GLY A 217 1.02 -17.12 -0.39
C GLY A 217 2.15 -18.09 -0.76
N ALA A 218 3.38 -17.60 -0.80
CA ALA A 218 4.58 -18.39 -1.11
C ALA A 218 4.89 -19.48 -0.06
N ASN A 219 4.43 -19.29 1.17
CA ASN A 219 4.64 -20.24 2.28
C ASN A 219 3.43 -21.15 2.54
N GLY A 220 2.43 -21.12 1.66
CA GLY A 220 1.25 -21.95 1.76
C GLY A 220 1.50 -23.43 1.46
N SER A 221 0.45 -24.23 1.60
CA SER A 221 0.44 -25.65 1.29
C SER A 221 -0.98 -26.12 0.99
N ALA A 222 -1.14 -27.39 0.61
CA ALA A 222 -2.47 -27.97 0.41
C ALA A 222 -3.36 -27.86 1.66
N ASP A 223 -2.77 -27.88 2.86
CA ASP A 223 -3.50 -27.74 4.13
C ASP A 223 -4.05 -26.31 4.35
N SER A 224 -3.50 -25.31 3.64
CA SER A 224 -4.02 -23.95 3.67
C SER A 224 -5.35 -23.79 2.93
N ILE A 225 -5.74 -24.77 2.10
CA ILE A 225 -6.96 -24.75 1.29
C ILE A 225 -7.85 -25.96 1.65
N PRO A 226 -8.43 -25.98 2.86
CA PRO A 226 -9.24 -27.11 3.30
C PRO A 226 -10.53 -27.21 2.49
N SER A 227 -10.92 -28.43 2.12
CA SER A 227 -12.17 -28.70 1.38
C SER A 227 -13.41 -28.73 2.29
N GLU A 228 -13.22 -28.99 3.58
CA GLU A 228 -14.32 -29.13 4.53
C GLU A 228 -14.82 -27.76 5.01
N PRO A 229 -16.14 -27.47 4.93
CA PRO A 229 -16.68 -26.16 5.34
C PRO A 229 -16.37 -25.75 6.79
N ALA A 230 -16.23 -26.70 7.71
CA ALA A 230 -15.86 -26.42 9.07
C ALA A 230 -14.42 -25.91 9.19
N LYS A 231 -13.48 -26.53 8.50
CA LYS A 231 -12.07 -26.13 8.44
C LYS A 231 -11.87 -24.82 7.67
N GLN A 232 -12.67 -24.56 6.64
CA GLN A 232 -12.67 -23.27 5.94
C GLN A 232 -13.05 -22.12 6.89
N ARG A 233 -14.12 -22.31 7.70
CA ARG A 233 -14.50 -21.31 8.72
C ARG A 233 -13.42 -21.14 9.80
N GLU A 234 -12.81 -22.22 10.23
CA GLU A 234 -11.71 -22.18 11.19
C GLU A 234 -10.52 -21.40 10.61
N ARG A 235 -10.12 -21.68 9.37
CA ARG A 235 -9.07 -20.95 8.65
C ARG A 235 -9.38 -19.46 8.54
N HIS A 236 -10.62 -19.12 8.16
CA HIS A 236 -11.07 -17.74 8.10
C HIS A 236 -10.91 -17.04 9.46
N ASN A 237 -11.36 -17.64 10.54
CA ASN A 237 -11.24 -17.06 11.87
C ASN A 237 -9.78 -16.92 12.32
N GLN A 238 -8.91 -17.88 11.97
CA GLN A 238 -7.47 -17.82 12.27
C GLN A 238 -6.81 -16.63 11.55
N VAL A 239 -7.08 -16.43 10.25
CA VAL A 239 -6.51 -15.33 9.47
C VAL A 239 -6.98 -13.98 10.01
N ARG A 240 -8.28 -13.81 10.24
CA ARG A 240 -8.81 -12.56 10.82
C ARG A 240 -8.24 -12.29 12.20
N GLY A 241 -8.20 -13.30 13.07
CA GLY A 241 -7.62 -13.18 14.42
C GLY A 241 -6.13 -12.81 14.39
N PHE A 242 -5.37 -13.31 13.40
CA PHE A 242 -3.98 -12.91 13.21
C PHE A 242 -3.86 -11.40 12.91
N PHE A 243 -4.68 -10.87 12.01
CA PHE A 243 -4.65 -9.44 11.68
C PHE A 243 -5.20 -8.57 12.81
N GLU A 244 -6.28 -8.96 13.47
CA GLU A 244 -6.77 -8.25 14.66
C GLU A 244 -5.66 -8.14 15.70
N LYS A 245 -5.00 -9.25 16.02
CA LYS A 245 -3.89 -9.28 16.97
C LYS A 245 -2.72 -8.39 16.55
N ARG A 246 -2.38 -8.37 15.26
CA ARG A 246 -1.33 -7.50 14.72
C ARG A 246 -1.61 -6.03 15.05
N TYR A 247 -2.84 -5.55 14.84
CA TYR A 247 -3.20 -4.14 15.08
C TYR A 247 -3.40 -3.83 16.56
N GLU A 248 -3.82 -4.80 17.38
CA GLU A 248 -3.78 -4.70 18.85
C GLU A 248 -2.35 -4.55 19.39
N ASP A 249 -1.42 -5.33 18.85
CA ASP A 249 -0.01 -5.27 19.22
C ASP A 249 0.61 -3.93 18.81
N GLN A 250 0.23 -3.38 17.66
CA GLN A 250 0.64 -2.03 17.28
C GLN A 250 0.09 -0.97 18.23
N ALA A 251 -1.20 -1.03 18.62
CA ALA A 251 -1.77 -0.11 19.59
C ALA A 251 -1.06 -0.22 20.95
N THR A 252 -0.69 -1.41 21.36
CA THR A 252 0.06 -1.64 22.59
C THR A 252 1.49 -1.10 22.49
N ARG A 253 2.19 -1.40 21.40
CA ARG A 253 3.57 -0.97 21.15
C ARG A 253 3.70 0.54 21.08
N PHE A 254 2.72 1.22 20.50
CA PHE A 254 2.75 2.66 20.26
C PHE A 254 1.82 3.47 21.17
N ARG A 255 1.48 2.91 22.33
CA ARG A 255 0.57 3.50 23.33
C ARG A 255 0.92 4.93 23.72
N SER A 256 2.20 5.21 23.94
CA SER A 256 2.67 6.55 24.30
C SER A 256 2.38 7.57 23.20
N LYS A 257 2.55 7.18 21.93
CA LYS A 257 2.27 8.06 20.81
C LYS A 257 0.75 8.25 20.61
N LEU A 258 -0.06 7.25 20.83
CA LEU A 258 -1.52 7.39 20.85
C LEU A 258 -1.97 8.35 21.95
N ALA A 259 -1.40 8.25 23.18
CA ALA A 259 -1.71 9.16 24.27
C ALA A 259 -1.26 10.61 24.00
N GLU A 260 -0.16 10.81 23.25
CA GLU A 260 0.31 12.13 22.82
C GLU A 260 -0.70 12.82 21.89
N PHE A 261 -1.28 12.09 20.94
CA PHE A 261 -2.18 12.65 19.94
C PHE A 261 -3.65 12.74 20.38
N TYR A 262 -4.15 11.73 21.12
CA TYR A 262 -5.56 11.63 21.54
C TYR A 262 -5.81 12.09 22.99
N GLY A 263 -4.74 12.34 23.78
CA GLY A 263 -4.81 12.52 25.22
C GLY A 263 -4.78 11.18 25.96
N GLN A 264 -4.45 11.19 27.26
CA GLN A 264 -4.20 9.98 28.07
C GLN A 264 -5.41 9.02 28.08
N GLU A 265 -6.60 9.53 28.33
CA GLU A 265 -7.79 8.70 28.45
C GLU A 265 -8.13 8.00 27.13
N LYS A 266 -8.39 8.76 26.05
CA LYS A 266 -8.72 8.22 24.74
C LYS A 266 -7.58 7.37 24.17
N GLY A 267 -6.34 7.87 24.23
CA GLY A 267 -5.17 7.14 23.72
C GLY A 267 -4.96 5.78 24.39
N ASN A 268 -5.23 5.67 25.71
CA ASN A 268 -5.14 4.41 26.43
C ASN A 268 -6.30 3.45 26.09
N ALA A 269 -7.44 3.95 25.63
CA ALA A 269 -8.59 3.16 25.25
C ALA A 269 -8.50 2.57 23.83
N VAL A 270 -7.60 3.08 22.97
CA VAL A 270 -7.43 2.60 21.58
C VAL A 270 -7.09 1.13 21.56
N ARG A 271 -7.84 0.35 20.81
CA ARG A 271 -7.64 -1.10 20.68
C ARG A 271 -6.80 -1.47 19.47
N TYR A 272 -7.03 -0.82 18.33
CA TYR A 272 -6.34 -1.09 17.07
C TYR A 272 -5.67 0.17 16.54
N ALA A 273 -4.44 0.08 16.08
CA ALA A 273 -3.70 1.24 15.58
C ALA A 273 -2.86 0.92 14.34
N GLU A 274 -2.61 1.98 13.57
CA GLU A 274 -1.55 2.08 12.58
C GLU A 274 -0.58 3.19 12.99
N ALA A 275 0.69 3.06 12.63
CA ALA A 275 1.70 4.03 13.02
C ALA A 275 2.68 4.29 11.87
N PHE A 276 3.29 5.47 11.84
CA PHE A 276 4.19 5.88 10.77
C PHE A 276 5.37 6.66 11.35
N GLU A 277 6.54 6.45 10.75
CA GLU A 277 7.79 7.15 11.07
C GLU A 277 8.10 8.15 9.95
N LEU A 278 8.48 9.39 10.28
CA LEU A 278 8.86 10.39 9.29
C LEU A 278 10.19 10.01 8.61
N CYS A 279 10.20 10.06 7.31
CA CYS A 279 11.45 10.03 6.55
C CYS A 279 12.21 11.35 6.75
N GLU A 280 13.52 11.28 6.92
CA GLU A 280 14.40 12.47 7.06
C GLU A 280 14.53 13.26 5.75
N TYR A 281 13.98 12.76 4.63
CA TYR A 281 13.99 13.42 3.33
C TYR A 281 12.57 13.89 2.97
N GLY A 282 12.51 14.87 2.09
CA GLY A 282 11.24 15.51 1.77
C GLY A 282 10.92 16.67 2.72
N ARG A 283 9.64 16.91 2.96
CA ARG A 283 9.19 17.99 3.83
C ARG A 283 9.01 17.50 5.27
N HIS A 284 9.49 18.29 6.22
CA HIS A 284 9.38 18.01 7.65
C HIS A 284 8.20 18.81 8.25
N PRO A 285 7.07 18.16 8.56
CA PRO A 285 5.93 18.80 9.20
C PRO A 285 6.20 19.00 10.69
N ASP A 286 5.70 20.09 11.27
CA ASP A 286 5.55 20.20 12.71
C ASP A 286 4.34 19.40 13.22
N SER A 287 4.17 19.31 14.54
CA SER A 287 3.06 18.57 15.16
C SER A 287 1.68 19.09 14.73
N ALA A 288 1.54 20.41 14.51
CA ALA A 288 0.28 21.00 14.08
C ALA A 288 -0.03 20.64 12.61
N GLU A 289 0.99 20.58 11.77
CA GLU A 289 0.85 20.14 10.38
C GLU A 289 0.59 18.64 10.28
N LEU A 290 1.24 17.79 11.09
CA LEU A 290 0.92 16.36 11.17
C LEU A 290 -0.56 16.14 11.51
N LYS A 291 -1.14 16.89 12.44
CA LYS A 291 -2.57 16.81 12.75
C LYS A 291 -3.47 17.23 11.59
N LYS A 292 -3.02 18.10 10.69
CA LYS A 292 -3.76 18.45 9.46
C LYS A 292 -3.64 17.37 8.39
N LEU A 293 -2.49 16.71 8.30
CA LEU A 293 -2.27 15.59 7.37
C LEU A 293 -2.99 14.31 7.83
N PHE A 294 -3.13 14.12 9.13
CA PHE A 294 -3.88 13.04 9.76
C PHE A 294 -5.08 13.62 10.54
N PRO A 295 -6.18 14.01 9.87
CA PRO A 295 -7.27 14.76 10.48
C PRO A 295 -8.24 13.87 11.29
N PHE A 296 -7.70 13.03 12.18
CA PHE A 296 -8.43 11.98 12.91
C PHE A 296 -8.42 12.15 14.43
N PHE A 297 -7.62 13.08 14.96
CA PHE A 297 -7.33 13.18 16.39
C PHE A 297 -8.37 13.97 17.19
N GLY A 298 -9.35 14.57 16.55
CA GLY A 298 -10.41 15.36 17.19
C GLY A 298 -11.76 14.64 17.35
N GLU A 299 -11.82 13.38 16.97
CA GLU A 299 -13.06 12.58 16.94
C GLU A 299 -13.23 11.71 18.18
#